data_65971251a6a69de1daf32e8221b798ed
#
_entry.id   65971251a6a69de1daf32e8221b798ed
#
_cell.length_a   1.000
_cell.length_b   1.000
_cell.length_c   1.000
_cell.angle_alpha   90.00
_cell.angle_beta   90.00
_cell.angle_gamma   90.00
#
_symmetry.space_group_name_H-M   'P 1'
#
loop_
_entity.id
_entity.type
_entity.pdbx_description
1 polymer ?
#
loop_
_entity_poly.entity_id
_entity_poly.type
_entity_poly.pdbx_seq_one_letter_code
_entity_poly.pdbx_strand_id
1 'polypeptide(L)'
;DYPIFSKIQVVTGSDNGDHNLGVYSSFIIFSRMEDMQLLRAEALVVLNRPSDALALLNELRDIRNLPNMSYAKNLDSDPKKLLKEIFQERRREPIGEGHRWYDRIREARIVGDDQEMVTLLNNGGIYWPVSGDVLRENPTIEQNDYWKR
;
A
#
# COMPACT_ATOMS: atom_id res chain seq x y z
N ASP A 1 -16.63 -1.76 -23.22
CA ASP A 1 -16.06 -0.65 -22.41
C ASP A 1 -14.88 -1.19 -21.61
N TYR A 2 -13.71 -0.59 -21.80
CA TYR A 2 -12.55 -0.92 -20.98
C TYR A 2 -12.55 -0.06 -19.71
N PRO A 3 -12.24 -0.59 -18.53
CA PRO A 3 -12.13 0.21 -17.31
C PRO A 3 -10.97 1.20 -17.47
N ILE A 4 -11.25 2.49 -17.30
CA ILE A 4 -10.26 3.55 -17.39
C ILE A 4 -9.85 3.97 -15.97
N PHE A 5 -8.56 3.98 -15.71
CA PHE A 5 -8.01 4.51 -14.47
C PHE A 5 -8.01 6.04 -14.52
N SER A 6 -8.97 6.68 -13.80
CA SER A 6 -9.21 8.13 -13.89
C SER A 6 -8.64 8.95 -12.72
N LYS A 7 -7.94 8.32 -11.78
CA LYS A 7 -7.39 9.02 -10.60
C LYS A 7 -6.31 10.05 -10.94
N ILE A 8 -5.56 9.81 -12.02
CA ILE A 8 -4.52 10.71 -12.50
C ILE A 8 -4.86 11.04 -13.95
N GLN A 9 -5.19 12.30 -14.20
CA GLN A 9 -5.58 12.76 -15.53
C GLN A 9 -4.50 13.67 -16.12
N VAL A 10 -4.19 13.45 -17.39
CA VAL A 10 -3.33 14.33 -18.18
C VAL A 10 -4.15 15.53 -18.65
N VAL A 11 -3.61 16.72 -18.53
CA VAL A 11 -4.23 17.92 -19.14
C VAL A 11 -4.11 17.81 -20.64
N THR A 12 -5.24 17.62 -21.31
CA THR A 12 -5.31 17.70 -22.77
C THR A 12 -5.23 19.16 -23.19
N GLY A 13 -4.26 19.52 -24.04
CA GLY A 13 -4.12 20.85 -24.62
C GLY A 13 -3.05 21.74 -24.00
N SER A 14 -2.29 21.30 -23.02
CA SER A 14 -1.06 21.99 -22.61
C SER A 14 0.08 21.62 -23.56
N ASP A 15 0.17 22.29 -24.69
CA ASP A 15 1.31 22.16 -25.59
C ASP A 15 2.46 23.00 -25.06
N ASN A 16 3.28 22.40 -24.20
CA ASN A 16 4.50 23.04 -23.69
C ASN A 16 5.68 22.86 -24.65
N GLY A 17 5.42 22.43 -25.90
CA GLY A 17 6.46 22.18 -26.88
C GLY A 17 7.30 20.92 -26.65
N ASP A 18 7.14 20.25 -25.53
CA ASP A 18 7.78 18.97 -25.23
C ASP A 18 6.71 17.86 -25.19
N HIS A 19 6.54 17.19 -26.31
CA HIS A 19 5.56 16.11 -26.50
C HIS A 19 5.84 14.86 -25.63
N ASN A 20 6.95 14.81 -24.90
CA ASN A 20 7.35 13.69 -24.06
C ASN A 20 6.97 13.86 -22.59
N LEU A 21 6.58 15.05 -22.16
CA LEU A 21 6.17 15.32 -20.77
C LEU A 21 4.65 15.49 -20.68
N GLY A 22 3.99 14.48 -20.16
CA GLY A 22 2.58 14.58 -19.78
C GLY A 22 2.40 15.57 -18.62
N VAL A 23 1.61 16.62 -18.81
CA VAL A 23 1.23 17.54 -17.74
C VAL A 23 0.03 16.96 -17.01
N TYR A 24 0.20 16.66 -15.73
CA TYR A 24 -0.84 16.13 -14.86
C TYR A 24 -1.51 17.28 -14.12
N SER A 25 -2.82 17.44 -14.28
CA SER A 25 -3.61 18.47 -13.60
C SER A 25 -4.23 18.00 -12.29
N SER A 26 -4.17 16.70 -12.02
CA SER A 26 -4.71 16.14 -10.79
C SER A 26 -3.83 16.50 -9.62
N PHE A 27 -4.46 16.84 -8.48
CA PHE A 27 -3.72 16.96 -7.22
C PHE A 27 -3.07 15.63 -6.89
N ILE A 28 -1.84 15.68 -6.39
CA ILE A 28 -1.18 14.50 -5.84
C ILE A 28 -1.95 14.11 -4.57
N ILE A 29 -2.55 12.94 -4.60
CA ILE A 29 -3.25 12.38 -3.44
C ILE A 29 -2.19 11.87 -2.48
N PHE A 30 -2.00 12.57 -1.36
CA PHE A 30 -1.05 12.17 -0.33
C PHE A 30 -1.70 11.24 0.70
N SER A 31 -2.92 11.53 1.12
CA SER A 31 -3.70 10.72 2.05
C SER A 31 -5.19 10.97 1.86
N ARG A 32 -6.00 9.96 2.13
CA ARG A 32 -7.46 10.04 2.06
C ARG A 32 -8.08 9.48 3.34
N MET A 33 -9.35 9.82 3.59
CA MET A 33 -10.08 9.34 4.76
C MET A 33 -10.14 7.80 4.78
N GLU A 34 -10.34 7.19 3.63
CA GLU A 34 -10.41 5.73 3.47
C GLU A 34 -9.09 5.05 3.84
N ASP A 35 -7.95 5.66 3.50
CA ASP A 35 -6.64 5.18 3.93
C ASP A 35 -6.51 5.19 5.45
N MET A 36 -6.93 6.30 6.09
CA MET A 36 -6.91 6.42 7.55
C MET A 36 -7.86 5.43 8.24
N GLN A 37 -9.04 5.18 7.65
CA GLN A 37 -9.99 4.19 8.18
C GLN A 37 -9.40 2.77 8.10
N LEU A 38 -8.76 2.41 7.00
CA LEU A 38 -8.12 1.09 6.85
C LEU A 38 -6.91 0.92 7.76
N LEU A 39 -6.09 1.97 7.97
CA LEU A 39 -5.00 1.96 8.95
C LEU A 39 -5.54 1.80 10.38
N ARG A 40 -6.63 2.48 10.70
CA ARG A 40 -7.31 2.32 12.00
C ARG A 40 -7.84 0.89 12.17
N ALA A 41 -8.44 0.30 11.14
CA ALA A 41 -8.91 -1.08 11.19
C ALA A 41 -7.75 -2.07 11.43
N GLU A 42 -6.62 -1.90 10.72
CA GLU A 42 -5.38 -2.66 10.94
C GLU A 42 -4.92 -2.57 12.42
N ALA A 43 -4.82 -1.35 12.95
CA ALA A 43 -4.41 -1.12 14.33
C ALA A 43 -5.38 -1.76 15.35
N LEU A 44 -6.67 -1.71 15.10
CA LEU A 44 -7.68 -2.32 15.97
C LEU A 44 -7.53 -3.85 16.05
N VAL A 45 -7.21 -4.52 14.95
CA VAL A 45 -6.95 -5.97 14.98
C VAL A 45 -5.71 -6.27 15.82
N VAL A 46 -4.62 -5.51 15.64
CA VAL A 46 -3.39 -5.67 16.42
C VAL A 46 -3.62 -5.42 17.91
N LEU A 47 -4.52 -4.49 18.24
CA LEU A 47 -4.94 -4.19 19.62
C LEU A 47 -5.99 -5.18 20.17
N ASN A 48 -6.21 -6.32 19.50
CA ASN A 48 -7.18 -7.35 19.90
C ASN A 48 -8.64 -6.84 19.96
N ARG A 49 -8.99 -5.95 19.02
CA ARG A 49 -10.36 -5.41 18.83
C ARG A 49 -10.90 -5.73 17.42
N PRO A 50 -10.97 -7.02 17.04
CA PRO A 50 -11.31 -7.41 15.67
C PRO A 50 -12.74 -7.05 15.26
N SER A 51 -13.70 -7.06 16.19
CA SER A 51 -15.08 -6.68 15.87
C SER A 51 -15.21 -5.21 15.48
N ASP A 52 -14.46 -4.31 16.13
CA ASP A 52 -14.44 -2.89 15.78
C ASP A 52 -13.75 -2.67 14.43
N ALA A 53 -12.69 -3.43 14.16
CA ALA A 53 -12.00 -3.39 12.87
C ALA A 53 -12.90 -3.86 11.72
N LEU A 54 -13.66 -4.94 11.93
CA LEU A 54 -14.61 -5.46 10.95
C LEU A 54 -15.75 -4.46 10.68
N ALA A 55 -16.21 -3.74 11.70
CA ALA A 55 -17.22 -2.70 11.53
C ALA A 55 -16.71 -1.56 10.61
N LEU A 56 -15.48 -1.09 10.82
CA LEU A 56 -14.86 -0.07 9.94
C LEU A 56 -14.67 -0.56 8.51
N LEU A 57 -14.23 -1.80 8.34
CA LEU A 57 -14.07 -2.40 7.01
C LEU A 57 -15.42 -2.48 6.28
N ASN A 58 -16.47 -2.89 6.98
CA ASN A 58 -17.81 -2.97 6.41
C ASN A 58 -18.37 -1.58 6.07
N GLU A 59 -18.16 -0.57 6.91
CA GLU A 59 -18.55 0.82 6.64
C GLU A 59 -17.93 1.32 5.33
N LEU A 60 -16.65 1.10 5.11
CA LEU A 60 -15.98 1.47 3.85
C LEU A 60 -16.59 0.71 2.65
N ARG A 61 -16.87 -0.58 2.81
CA ARG A 61 -17.45 -1.41 1.76
C ARG A 61 -18.88 -0.99 1.41
N ASP A 62 -19.67 -0.58 2.42
CA ASP A 62 -21.02 -0.03 2.22
C ASP A 62 -20.98 1.27 1.40
N ILE A 63 -20.05 2.18 1.71
CA ILE A 63 -19.84 3.42 0.94
C ILE A 63 -19.50 3.12 -0.54
N ARG A 64 -18.82 1.99 -0.80
CA ARG A 64 -18.45 1.53 -2.15
C ARG A 64 -19.52 0.63 -2.79
N ASN A 65 -20.68 0.42 -2.15
CA ASN A 65 -21.72 -0.53 -2.58
C ASN A 65 -21.20 -1.96 -2.77
N LEU A 66 -20.23 -2.36 -1.95
CA LEU A 66 -19.66 -3.70 -1.96
C LEU A 66 -20.34 -4.59 -0.90
N PRO A 67 -20.43 -5.91 -1.12
CA PRO A 67 -20.98 -6.82 -0.11
C PRO A 67 -20.18 -6.72 1.19
N ASN A 68 -20.91 -6.67 2.32
CA ASN A 68 -20.29 -6.68 3.64
C ASN A 68 -19.55 -7.99 3.90
N MET A 69 -18.47 -7.91 4.68
CA MET A 69 -17.70 -9.08 5.11
C MET A 69 -18.46 -9.95 6.14
N SER A 70 -19.67 -9.58 6.51
CA SER A 70 -20.56 -10.38 7.36
C SER A 70 -20.93 -11.76 6.78
N TYR A 71 -20.71 -11.98 5.48
CA TYR A 71 -20.80 -13.33 4.92
C TYR A 71 -19.67 -14.25 5.43
N ALA A 72 -18.57 -13.72 5.86
CA ALA A 72 -17.53 -14.44 6.57
C ALA A 72 -17.85 -14.40 8.06
N LYS A 73 -18.94 -15.10 8.44
CA LYS A 73 -19.45 -15.22 9.81
C LYS A 73 -18.37 -15.65 10.75
N ASN A 74 -17.44 -15.15 11.18
CA ASN A 74 -16.36 -15.47 12.12
C ASN A 74 -15.03 -14.82 11.68
N LEU A 75 -15.07 -13.80 10.81
CA LEU A 75 -13.83 -13.11 10.42
C LEU A 75 -13.21 -12.40 11.63
N ASP A 76 -14.04 -11.94 12.57
CA ASP A 76 -13.61 -11.34 13.84
C ASP A 76 -13.05 -12.37 14.84
N SER A 77 -13.33 -13.65 14.67
CA SER A 77 -12.72 -14.74 15.45
C SER A 77 -11.38 -15.23 14.89
N ASP A 78 -10.99 -14.78 13.69
CA ASP A 78 -9.68 -15.06 13.08
C ASP A 78 -8.95 -13.75 12.73
N PRO A 79 -8.20 -13.16 13.67
CA PRO A 79 -7.50 -11.88 13.47
C PRO A 79 -6.55 -11.86 12.26
N LYS A 80 -5.88 -12.98 11.96
CA LYS A 80 -4.98 -13.07 10.81
C LYS A 80 -5.75 -12.98 9.49
N LYS A 81 -6.89 -13.65 9.42
CA LYS A 81 -7.75 -13.61 8.24
C LYS A 81 -8.35 -12.23 8.03
N LEU A 82 -8.80 -11.59 9.11
CA LEU A 82 -9.30 -10.22 9.05
C LEU A 82 -8.22 -9.23 8.60
N LEU A 83 -6.99 -9.35 9.10
CA LEU A 83 -5.86 -8.55 8.64
C LEU A 83 -5.61 -8.71 7.14
N LYS A 84 -5.61 -9.94 6.63
CA LYS A 84 -5.47 -10.20 5.19
C LYS A 84 -6.56 -9.50 4.37
N GLU A 85 -7.79 -9.53 4.82
CA GLU A 85 -8.90 -8.83 4.14
C GLU A 85 -8.72 -7.31 4.17
N ILE A 86 -8.27 -6.75 5.31
CA ILE A 86 -7.94 -5.33 5.41
C ILE A 86 -6.81 -4.96 4.44
N PHE A 87 -5.73 -5.75 4.35
CA PHE A 87 -4.64 -5.52 3.38
C PHE A 87 -5.10 -5.71 1.93
N GLN A 88 -6.04 -6.61 1.66
CA GLN A 88 -6.64 -6.72 0.33
C GLN A 88 -7.46 -5.47 -0.03
N GLU A 89 -8.23 -4.91 0.91
CA GLU A 89 -8.97 -3.67 0.67
C GLU A 89 -8.02 -2.49 0.50
N ARG A 90 -6.95 -2.41 1.30
CA ARG A 90 -5.85 -1.44 1.10
C ARG A 90 -5.16 -1.59 -0.26
N ARG A 91 -5.13 -2.80 -0.81
CA ARG A 91 -4.58 -3.02 -2.16
C ARG A 91 -5.49 -2.47 -3.26
N ARG A 92 -6.81 -2.47 -3.04
CA ARG A 92 -7.80 -2.01 -4.02
C ARG A 92 -8.04 -0.51 -3.94
N GLU A 93 -8.24 0.00 -2.73
CA GLU A 93 -8.65 1.39 -2.49
C GLU A 93 -7.58 2.42 -2.93
N PRO A 94 -6.32 2.36 -2.47
CA PRO A 94 -5.28 3.30 -2.89
C PRO A 94 -4.49 2.84 -4.14
N ILE A 95 -5.13 2.12 -5.05
CA ILE A 95 -4.45 1.70 -6.29
C ILE A 95 -3.89 2.91 -7.05
N GLY A 96 -2.61 2.85 -7.43
CA GLY A 96 -1.91 3.93 -8.11
C GLY A 96 -1.42 5.08 -7.22
N GLU A 97 -1.60 5.00 -5.89
CA GLU A 97 -1.20 6.05 -4.93
C GLU A 97 0.15 5.77 -4.22
N GLY A 98 0.88 4.73 -4.62
CA GLY A 98 2.23 4.43 -4.11
C GLY A 98 2.29 3.70 -2.76
N HIS A 99 1.16 3.35 -2.15
CA HIS A 99 1.12 2.76 -0.80
C HIS A 99 1.55 1.28 -0.76
N ARG A 100 1.51 0.56 -1.89
CA ARG A 100 1.65 -0.90 -1.94
C ARG A 100 2.94 -1.45 -1.32
N TRP A 101 4.07 -0.78 -1.53
CA TRP A 101 5.35 -1.22 -0.98
C TRP A 101 5.35 -1.23 0.55
N TYR A 102 4.91 -0.14 1.14
CA TYR A 102 4.83 0.01 2.59
C TYR A 102 3.80 -0.94 3.23
N ASP A 103 2.69 -1.17 2.54
CA ASP A 103 1.67 -2.12 2.97
C ASP A 103 2.21 -3.55 2.99
N ARG A 104 2.94 -3.98 1.96
CA ARG A 104 3.57 -5.31 1.93
C ARG A 104 4.59 -5.50 3.06
N ILE A 105 5.35 -4.48 3.39
CA ILE A 105 6.30 -4.52 4.50
C ILE A 105 5.56 -4.73 5.83
N ARG A 106 4.46 -4.00 6.07
CA ARG A 106 3.67 -4.16 7.30
C ARG A 106 2.95 -5.50 7.34
N GLU A 107 2.32 -5.91 6.25
CA GLU A 107 1.66 -7.20 6.12
C GLU A 107 2.62 -8.35 6.43
N ALA A 108 3.81 -8.36 5.84
CA ALA A 108 4.83 -9.37 6.09
C ALA A 108 5.30 -9.38 7.55
N ARG A 109 5.40 -8.20 8.19
CA ARG A 109 5.80 -8.09 9.59
C ARG A 109 4.73 -8.58 10.56
N ILE A 110 3.45 -8.35 10.26
CA ILE A 110 2.33 -8.65 11.16
C ILE A 110 1.78 -10.05 10.92
N VAL A 111 1.57 -10.42 9.66
CA VAL A 111 0.96 -11.69 9.25
C VAL A 111 2.01 -12.78 9.03
N GLY A 112 3.12 -12.42 8.38
CA GLY A 112 4.30 -13.29 8.23
C GLY A 112 4.16 -14.41 7.20
N ASP A 113 3.22 -14.33 6.25
CA ASP A 113 2.98 -15.37 5.25
C ASP A 113 3.58 -15.07 3.87
N ASP A 114 4.03 -13.85 3.59
CA ASP A 114 4.82 -13.49 2.40
C ASP A 114 6.31 -13.76 2.67
N GLN A 115 6.78 -14.99 2.42
CA GLN A 115 8.15 -15.43 2.72
C GLN A 115 9.20 -14.62 1.94
N GLU A 116 8.90 -14.20 0.73
CA GLU A 116 9.80 -13.32 -0.03
C GLU A 116 10.02 -12.00 0.70
N MET A 117 8.92 -11.34 1.10
CA MET A 117 9.00 -10.08 1.81
C MET A 117 9.59 -10.21 3.21
N VAL A 118 9.29 -11.30 3.93
CA VAL A 118 9.92 -11.62 5.22
C VAL A 118 11.44 -11.78 5.06
N THR A 119 11.90 -12.43 3.99
CA THR A 119 13.32 -12.58 3.68
C THR A 119 13.98 -11.23 3.39
N LEU A 120 13.32 -10.37 2.58
CA LEU A 120 13.79 -9.01 2.31
C LEU A 120 13.91 -8.18 3.60
N LEU A 121 12.91 -8.27 4.48
CA LEU A 121 12.89 -7.61 5.79
C LEU A 121 14.08 -8.02 6.66
N ASN A 122 14.28 -9.31 6.81
CA ASN A 122 15.29 -9.85 7.70
C ASN A 122 16.73 -9.58 7.23
N ASN A 123 16.92 -9.45 5.91
CA ASN A 123 18.23 -9.22 5.31
C ASN A 123 18.48 -7.76 4.90
N GLY A 124 17.59 -6.84 5.22
CA GLY A 124 17.74 -5.42 4.86
C GLY A 124 17.47 -5.10 3.38
N GLY A 125 16.94 -6.06 2.61
CA GLY A 125 16.63 -5.88 1.19
C GLY A 125 15.45 -4.94 0.91
N ILE A 126 14.71 -4.56 1.95
CA ILE A 126 13.63 -3.55 1.86
C ILE A 126 14.15 -2.13 1.64
N TYR A 127 15.43 -1.87 1.98
CA TYR A 127 16.06 -0.59 1.74
C TYR A 127 16.61 -0.56 0.31
N TRP A 128 16.36 0.54 -0.40
CA TRP A 128 16.84 0.70 -1.76
C TRP A 128 18.36 0.73 -1.82
N PRO A 129 18.98 0.14 -2.87
CA PRO A 129 20.42 0.24 -3.05
C PRO A 129 20.85 1.68 -3.32
N VAL A 130 22.00 2.06 -2.82
CA VAL A 130 22.65 3.31 -3.21
C VAL A 130 23.15 3.15 -4.64
N SER A 131 22.91 4.15 -5.51
CA SER A 131 23.35 4.10 -6.90
C SER A 131 24.88 4.03 -7.00
N GLY A 132 25.37 3.34 -8.04
CA GLY A 132 26.81 3.21 -8.27
C GLY A 132 27.52 4.57 -8.48
N ASP A 133 26.82 5.58 -9.03
CA ASP A 133 27.35 6.92 -9.20
C ASP A 133 27.58 7.60 -7.85
N VAL A 134 26.60 7.54 -6.95
CA VAL A 134 26.71 8.09 -5.59
C VAL A 134 27.84 7.43 -4.81
N LEU A 135 28.00 6.11 -4.93
CA LEU A 135 29.10 5.38 -4.27
C LEU A 135 30.48 5.77 -4.80
N ARG A 136 30.60 6.05 -6.11
CA ARG A 136 31.85 6.48 -6.73
C ARG A 136 32.25 7.89 -6.31
N GLU A 137 31.28 8.78 -6.19
CA GLU A 137 31.50 10.18 -5.82
C GLU A 137 31.70 10.39 -4.31
N ASN A 138 31.26 9.45 -3.50
CA ASN A 138 31.26 9.54 -2.04
C ASN A 138 31.89 8.28 -1.41
N PRO A 139 33.23 8.20 -1.31
CA PRO A 139 33.94 7.00 -0.82
C PRO A 139 33.62 6.61 0.63
N THR A 140 33.01 7.51 1.40
CA THR A 140 32.62 7.26 2.80
C THR A 140 31.25 6.62 2.94
N ILE A 141 30.48 6.53 1.84
CA ILE A 141 29.16 5.89 1.83
C ILE A 141 29.35 4.42 1.47
N GLU A 142 28.79 3.53 2.30
CA GLU A 142 28.79 2.11 2.03
C GLU A 142 27.41 1.64 1.53
N GLN A 143 27.44 0.63 0.67
CA GLN A 143 26.25 -0.06 0.24
C GLN A 143 25.70 -0.91 1.37
N ASN A 144 24.36 -1.05 1.46
CA ASN A 144 23.69 -2.03 2.31
C ASN A 144 24.18 -3.46 1.98
N ASP A 145 24.44 -4.27 2.99
CA ASP A 145 25.03 -5.61 2.85
C ASP A 145 24.22 -6.53 1.93
N TYR A 146 22.90 -6.41 1.93
CA TYR A 146 22.01 -7.14 1.03
C TYR A 146 22.32 -6.87 -0.47
N TRP A 147 22.75 -5.65 -0.80
CA TRP A 147 23.03 -5.19 -2.16
C TRP A 147 24.53 -5.20 -2.51
N LYS A 148 25.42 -5.56 -1.57
CA LYS A 148 26.83 -5.81 -1.85
C LYS A 148 26.95 -7.10 -2.68
N ARG A 149 27.23 -6.98 -3.95
CA ARG A 149 27.51 -8.11 -4.87
C ARG A 149 28.96 -8.11 -5.27
#